data_85a28e524a25b183d2634a6498ba3b62
#
_entry.id   85a28e524a25b183d2634a6498ba3b62
#
_cell.length_a   1.000
_cell.length_b   1.000
_cell.length_c   1.000
_cell.angle_alpha   90.00
_cell.angle_beta   90.00
_cell.angle_gamma   90.00
#
_symmetry.space_group_name_H-M   'P 1'
#
loop_
_entity.id
_entity.type
_entity.pdbx_description
1 polymer ?
#
loop_
_entity_poly.entity_id
_entity_poly.type
_entity_poly.pdbx_seq_one_letter_code
_entity_poly.pdbx_strand_id
1 'polypeptide(L)'
;MSRKLFSRYSLASLVLPNRIVMAPMNRNRATDSQLAASAMTARYYAQRASAGLIIAEGTPVSPQARGCACTPGIYSTAQIAGWRQVTTAVHDQGGRIYLQLWHVGRVGHCGLRADASPPVGPSTIALHNDRVPVLDGGKEPVLQPCDPPRALRTEEVRAIVVDFARAARNAMAAGFDGVEIHAANGYLFDQFRCPYLNDRADAYGGATHKRWRLLLETTAAVAEAIGSERVGVRISPLGTAHEMQPDPAPLFTYGYLACQLDQLGIRYLHVYDQSGNWIHDPQSDLLQHLRACYSGTMILCGGFDR
;
A
#
# COMPACT_ATOMS: atom_id res chain seq x y z
N MET A 1 12.06 14.01 -24.96
CA MET A 1 11.33 13.55 -23.73
C MET A 1 12.24 13.29 -22.53
N SER A 2 13.46 12.77 -22.68
CA SER A 2 14.36 12.39 -21.56
C SER A 2 14.71 13.52 -20.58
N ARG A 3 14.84 14.77 -21.02
CA ARG A 3 15.22 15.91 -20.15
C ARG A 3 14.23 16.19 -19.00
N LYS A 4 12.92 15.92 -19.16
CA LYS A 4 11.93 16.15 -18.10
C LYS A 4 12.00 15.11 -16.97
N LEU A 5 12.29 13.84 -17.27
CA LEU A 5 12.41 12.78 -16.26
C LEU A 5 13.53 13.07 -15.26
N PHE A 6 14.63 13.64 -15.72
CA PHE A 6 15.80 13.96 -14.90
C PHE A 6 15.78 15.39 -14.34
N SER A 7 14.69 16.15 -14.52
CA SER A 7 14.52 17.46 -13.89
C SER A 7 14.03 17.33 -12.46
N ARG A 8 14.45 18.25 -11.59
CA ARG A 8 13.96 18.34 -10.22
C ARG A 8 12.43 18.47 -10.18
N TYR A 9 11.84 17.94 -9.13
CA TYR A 9 10.41 18.02 -8.88
C TYR A 9 10.13 18.40 -7.43
N SER A 10 9.25 19.38 -7.21
CA SER A 10 8.84 19.77 -5.85
C SER A 10 7.66 18.91 -5.43
N LEU A 11 7.88 18.01 -4.49
CA LEU A 11 6.86 17.22 -3.84
C LEU A 11 6.58 17.84 -2.45
N ALA A 12 5.75 18.87 -2.35
CA ALA A 12 5.60 19.78 -1.20
C ALA A 12 6.95 20.39 -0.77
N SER A 13 7.31 20.18 0.50
CA SER A 13 8.58 20.60 1.06
C SER A 13 9.78 19.76 0.59
N LEU A 14 9.53 18.55 0.01
CA LEU A 14 10.59 17.70 -0.51
C LEU A 14 10.95 18.09 -1.95
N VAL A 15 12.24 18.36 -2.17
CA VAL A 15 12.77 18.52 -3.53
C VAL A 15 13.37 17.20 -3.98
N LEU A 16 12.74 16.59 -4.98
CA LEU A 16 13.20 15.35 -5.60
C LEU A 16 14.22 15.67 -6.69
N PRO A 17 15.35 14.94 -6.78
CA PRO A 17 16.40 15.22 -7.78
C PRO A 17 15.94 14.91 -9.21
N ASN A 18 14.96 14.05 -9.38
CA ASN A 18 14.38 13.65 -10.65
C ASN A 18 12.92 13.17 -10.45
N ARG A 19 12.24 12.79 -11.53
CA ARG A 19 10.84 12.36 -11.53
C ARG A 19 10.66 10.83 -11.58
N ILE A 20 11.72 10.08 -11.36
CA ILE A 20 11.69 8.62 -11.37
C ILE A 20 11.41 8.14 -9.95
N VAL A 21 10.34 7.38 -9.77
CA VAL A 21 9.94 6.81 -8.50
C VAL A 21 10.18 5.30 -8.51
N MET A 22 10.91 4.79 -7.54
CA MET A 22 11.00 3.36 -7.31
C MET A 22 9.70 2.88 -6.67
N ALA A 23 8.92 2.10 -7.41
CA ALA A 23 7.68 1.52 -6.92
C ALA A 23 7.93 0.47 -5.81
N PRO A 24 6.96 0.26 -4.89
CA PRO A 24 7.11 -0.71 -3.80
C PRO A 24 7.14 -2.15 -4.34
N MET A 25 8.10 -2.93 -3.85
CA MET A 25 8.31 -4.34 -4.24
C MET A 25 8.72 -5.16 -3.03
N ASN A 26 7.90 -6.12 -2.60
CA ASN A 26 8.21 -7.00 -1.48
C ASN A 26 9.52 -7.75 -1.73
N ARG A 27 10.42 -7.72 -0.75
CA ARG A 27 11.72 -8.38 -0.80
C ARG A 27 11.76 -9.69 -0.03
N ASN A 28 10.89 -9.84 0.97
CA ASN A 28 10.78 -11.01 1.83
C ASN A 28 12.14 -11.43 2.41
N ARG A 29 12.85 -10.49 3.03
CA ARG A 29 14.21 -10.68 3.57
C ARG A 29 14.32 -10.40 5.07
N ALA A 30 13.18 -10.26 5.78
CA ALA A 30 13.13 -10.19 7.25
C ALA A 30 13.03 -11.61 7.81
N THR A 31 14.18 -12.26 7.98
CA THR A 31 14.26 -13.68 8.35
C THR A 31 14.46 -13.90 9.85
N ASP A 32 14.60 -12.84 10.62
CA ASP A 32 14.67 -12.93 12.09
C ASP A 32 13.27 -13.13 12.72
N SER A 33 13.25 -13.54 13.97
CA SER A 33 12.01 -13.78 14.72
C SER A 33 11.20 -12.49 14.97
N GLN A 34 11.83 -11.31 14.84
CA GLN A 34 11.19 -10.02 15.03
C GLN A 34 10.59 -9.46 13.75
N LEU A 35 10.88 -10.07 12.59
CA LEU A 35 10.51 -9.56 11.27
C LEU A 35 10.94 -8.10 11.09
N ALA A 36 12.18 -7.81 11.44
CA ALA A 36 12.78 -6.50 11.31
C ALA A 36 13.54 -6.36 9.99
N ALA A 37 13.60 -5.14 9.45
CA ALA A 37 14.46 -4.83 8.31
C ALA A 37 15.94 -4.98 8.74
N SER A 38 16.74 -5.62 7.88
CA SER A 38 18.14 -5.98 8.18
C SER A 38 19.13 -5.04 7.49
N ALA A 39 20.42 -5.19 7.79
CA ALA A 39 21.51 -4.50 7.09
C ALA A 39 21.50 -4.77 5.57
N MET A 40 21.06 -5.95 5.15
CA MET A 40 20.87 -6.28 3.72
C MET A 40 19.78 -5.41 3.10
N THR A 41 18.66 -5.21 3.82
CA THR A 41 17.58 -4.31 3.41
C THR A 41 18.08 -2.87 3.30
N ALA A 42 18.85 -2.39 4.28
CA ALA A 42 19.45 -1.06 4.25
C ALA A 42 20.35 -0.87 3.01
N ARG A 43 21.24 -1.81 2.74
CA ARG A 43 22.09 -1.80 1.54
C ARG A 43 21.28 -1.80 0.25
N TYR A 44 20.22 -2.61 0.18
CA TYR A 44 19.35 -2.71 -0.99
C TYR A 44 18.72 -1.35 -1.37
N TYR A 45 18.17 -0.63 -0.38
CA TYR A 45 17.54 0.66 -0.64
C TYR A 45 18.58 1.78 -0.85
N ALA A 46 19.70 1.79 -0.13
CA ALA A 46 20.79 2.75 -0.32
C ALA A 46 21.36 2.71 -1.75
N GLN A 47 21.49 1.52 -2.37
CA GLN A 47 21.90 1.36 -3.76
C GLN A 47 20.95 2.02 -4.79
N ARG A 48 19.74 2.41 -4.37
CA ARG A 48 18.69 2.99 -5.21
C ARG A 48 18.37 4.43 -4.84
N ALA A 49 19.17 5.04 -3.97
CA ALA A 49 18.98 6.39 -3.46
C ALA A 49 19.04 7.48 -4.55
N SER A 50 19.55 7.16 -5.75
CA SER A 50 19.53 8.05 -6.91
C SER A 50 18.14 8.22 -7.55
N ALA A 51 17.15 7.38 -7.21
CA ALA A 51 15.76 7.61 -7.60
C ALA A 51 15.23 8.91 -6.97
N GLY A 52 14.33 9.61 -7.66
CA GLY A 52 13.69 10.81 -7.13
C GLY A 52 12.98 10.55 -5.80
N LEU A 53 12.27 9.44 -5.72
CA LEU A 53 11.63 8.93 -4.50
C LEU A 53 11.71 7.41 -4.50
N ILE A 54 11.99 6.83 -3.34
CA ILE A 54 11.81 5.39 -3.10
C ILE A 54 10.52 5.19 -2.31
N ILE A 55 9.65 4.29 -2.79
CA ILE A 55 8.56 3.76 -1.97
C ILE A 55 9.00 2.35 -1.55
N ALA A 56 9.23 2.15 -0.28
CA ALA A 56 9.67 0.87 0.27
C ALA A 56 8.56 -0.17 0.19
N GLU A 57 8.94 -1.43 0.33
CA GLU A 57 8.05 -2.59 0.22
C GLU A 57 6.81 -2.51 1.11
N GLY A 58 5.75 -3.21 0.69
CA GLY A 58 4.52 -3.36 1.47
C GLY A 58 4.83 -3.88 2.88
N THR A 59 4.51 -3.07 3.89
CA THR A 59 4.92 -3.28 5.28
C THR A 59 3.69 -3.44 6.15
N PRO A 60 3.44 -4.63 6.74
CA PRO A 60 2.31 -4.88 7.62
C PRO A 60 2.23 -3.89 8.78
N VAL A 61 1.03 -3.31 8.99
CA VAL A 61 0.75 -2.35 10.06
C VAL A 61 0.45 -3.01 11.41
N SER A 62 0.19 -4.31 11.40
CA SER A 62 -0.08 -5.16 12.58
C SER A 62 0.21 -6.62 12.27
N PRO A 63 0.27 -7.52 13.28
CA PRO A 63 0.39 -8.96 13.03
C PRO A 63 -0.73 -9.53 12.16
N GLN A 64 -1.96 -9.03 12.29
CA GLN A 64 -3.11 -9.44 11.49
C GLN A 64 -2.97 -9.05 10.01
N ALA A 65 -2.25 -7.96 9.73
CA ALA A 65 -2.05 -7.42 8.38
C ALA A 65 -1.11 -8.25 7.49
N ARG A 66 -0.45 -9.28 8.02
CA ARG A 66 0.57 -10.09 7.33
C ARG A 66 -0.05 -11.03 6.30
N GLY A 67 0.55 -11.09 5.10
CA GLY A 67 0.16 -12.00 4.02
C GLY A 67 1.31 -12.79 3.40
N CYS A 68 2.56 -12.52 3.79
CA CYS A 68 3.74 -13.23 3.30
C CYS A 68 4.74 -13.47 4.42
N ALA A 69 5.46 -14.59 4.34
CA ALA A 69 6.60 -14.86 5.21
C ALA A 69 7.71 -13.83 4.96
N CYS A 70 8.53 -13.61 5.97
CA CYS A 70 9.74 -12.79 5.90
C CYS A 70 9.52 -11.35 5.43
N THR A 71 8.32 -10.79 5.64
CA THR A 71 8.00 -9.39 5.35
C THR A 71 8.23 -8.55 6.60
N PRO A 72 9.06 -7.48 6.54
CA PRO A 72 9.29 -6.63 7.71
C PRO A 72 8.05 -5.82 8.06
N GLY A 73 7.68 -5.78 9.35
CA GLY A 73 6.57 -4.97 9.86
C GLY A 73 6.98 -3.57 10.30
N ILE A 74 6.01 -2.81 10.85
CA ILE A 74 6.22 -1.47 11.43
C ILE A 74 5.45 -1.27 12.74
N TYR A 75 5.15 -2.35 13.45
CA TYR A 75 4.30 -2.34 14.65
C TYR A 75 5.05 -2.69 15.96
N SER A 76 6.36 -2.94 15.90
CA SER A 76 7.20 -3.23 17.08
C SER A 76 8.44 -2.32 17.13
N THR A 77 9.00 -2.18 18.33
CA THR A 77 10.23 -1.39 18.56
C THR A 77 11.41 -1.93 17.75
N ALA A 78 11.56 -3.25 17.65
CA ALA A 78 12.62 -3.88 16.86
C ALA A 78 12.47 -3.55 15.36
N GLN A 79 11.25 -3.57 14.84
CA GLN A 79 10.97 -3.23 13.45
C GLN A 79 11.26 -1.74 13.17
N ILE A 80 10.87 -0.83 14.08
CA ILE A 80 11.20 0.60 13.97
C ILE A 80 12.71 0.81 13.93
N ALA A 81 13.46 0.13 14.81
CA ALA A 81 14.92 0.19 14.84
C ALA A 81 15.56 -0.36 13.55
N GLY A 82 15.05 -1.47 13.01
CA GLY A 82 15.48 -2.03 11.71
C GLY A 82 15.25 -1.05 10.55
N TRP A 83 14.07 -0.46 10.47
CA TRP A 83 13.75 0.53 9.44
C TRP A 83 14.57 1.83 9.58
N ARG A 84 14.94 2.24 10.80
CA ARG A 84 15.83 3.40 11.00
C ARG A 84 17.20 3.19 10.36
N GLN A 85 17.75 1.98 10.37
CA GLN A 85 18.99 1.69 9.63
C GLN A 85 18.82 1.89 8.12
N VAL A 86 17.64 1.53 7.58
CA VAL A 86 17.33 1.69 6.16
C VAL A 86 17.23 3.18 5.79
N THR A 87 16.45 3.95 6.54
CA THR A 87 16.24 5.37 6.25
C THR A 87 17.54 6.15 6.37
N THR A 88 18.35 5.90 7.42
CA THR A 88 19.69 6.49 7.57
C THR A 88 20.56 6.18 6.35
N ALA A 89 20.66 4.92 5.93
CA ALA A 89 21.49 4.53 4.80
C ALA A 89 21.06 5.17 3.47
N VAL A 90 19.74 5.39 3.27
CA VAL A 90 19.22 6.09 2.09
C VAL A 90 19.49 7.59 2.16
N HIS A 91 19.27 8.22 3.31
CA HIS A 91 19.50 9.64 3.52
C HIS A 91 20.98 10.01 3.42
N ASP A 92 21.89 9.16 3.90
CA ASP A 92 23.35 9.34 3.77
C ASP A 92 23.78 9.39 2.29
N GLN A 93 23.02 8.80 1.39
CA GLN A 93 23.20 8.88 -0.07
C GLN A 93 22.38 10.03 -0.70
N GLY A 94 21.74 10.89 0.09
CA GLY A 94 20.91 12.00 -0.38
C GLY A 94 19.52 11.60 -0.92
N GLY A 95 19.13 10.33 -0.79
CA GLY A 95 17.84 9.81 -1.26
C GLY A 95 16.65 10.26 -0.41
N ARG A 96 15.43 9.97 -0.91
CA ARG A 96 14.15 10.18 -0.20
C ARG A 96 13.38 8.88 -0.21
N ILE A 97 12.77 8.52 0.94
CA ILE A 97 12.12 7.22 1.10
C ILE A 97 10.81 7.33 1.88
N TYR A 98 9.74 6.79 1.29
CA TYR A 98 8.42 6.58 1.90
C TYR A 98 8.22 5.11 2.24
N LEU A 99 7.43 4.81 3.28
CA LEU A 99 7.07 3.45 3.66
C LEU A 99 5.68 3.11 3.13
N GLN A 100 5.51 1.99 2.40
CA GLN A 100 4.18 1.53 2.03
C GLN A 100 3.53 0.78 3.19
N LEU A 101 2.47 1.35 3.77
CA LEU A 101 1.65 0.73 4.82
C LEU A 101 0.67 -0.27 4.21
N TRP A 102 0.65 -1.48 4.74
CA TRP A 102 -0.03 -2.60 4.10
C TRP A 102 -0.87 -3.43 5.06
N HIS A 103 -2.05 -3.84 4.59
CA HIS A 103 -2.87 -4.88 5.17
C HIS A 103 -3.43 -5.74 4.05
N VAL A 104 -3.10 -7.03 4.05
CA VAL A 104 -3.41 -7.92 2.92
C VAL A 104 -4.89 -8.30 2.81
N GLY A 105 -5.67 -8.11 3.89
CA GLY A 105 -7.06 -8.55 3.90
C GLY A 105 -7.16 -10.08 3.84
N ARG A 106 -7.95 -10.59 2.88
CA ARG A 106 -8.18 -12.03 2.67
C ARG A 106 -7.00 -12.79 2.06
N VAL A 107 -5.96 -12.09 1.59
CA VAL A 107 -4.79 -12.71 0.95
C VAL A 107 -3.82 -13.16 2.03
N GLY A 108 -4.00 -14.37 2.57
CA GLY A 108 -3.14 -14.83 3.65
C GLY A 108 -3.38 -16.28 4.07
N HIS A 109 -2.58 -16.73 5.02
CA HIS A 109 -2.62 -18.09 5.58
C HIS A 109 -2.44 -18.03 7.11
N CYS A 110 -3.11 -18.88 7.88
CA CYS A 110 -3.06 -18.91 9.35
C CYS A 110 -1.63 -19.09 9.89
N GLY A 111 -0.79 -19.88 9.21
CA GLY A 111 0.62 -20.09 9.56
C GLY A 111 1.51 -18.83 9.51
N LEU A 112 0.98 -17.68 9.07
CA LEU A 112 1.68 -16.39 9.13
C LEU A 112 1.47 -15.64 10.44
N ARG A 113 0.60 -16.14 11.33
CA ARG A 113 0.23 -15.52 12.60
C ARG A 113 0.53 -16.44 13.76
N ALA A 114 1.04 -15.87 14.86
CA ALA A 114 1.41 -16.65 16.04
C ALA A 114 0.21 -17.33 16.72
N ASP A 115 -0.98 -16.76 16.59
CA ASP A 115 -2.24 -17.28 17.14
C ASP A 115 -3.00 -18.19 16.16
N ALA A 116 -2.39 -18.48 15.00
CA ALA A 116 -3.01 -19.24 13.91
C ALA A 116 -4.39 -18.71 13.47
N SER A 117 -4.69 -17.43 13.70
CA SER A 117 -5.95 -16.83 13.29
C SER A 117 -6.08 -16.79 11.76
N PRO A 118 -7.30 -16.94 11.19
CA PRO A 118 -7.51 -16.86 9.75
C PRO A 118 -7.28 -15.43 9.24
N PRO A 119 -7.04 -15.26 7.92
CA PRO A 119 -7.08 -13.95 7.30
C PRO A 119 -8.44 -13.30 7.49
N VAL A 120 -8.52 -11.99 7.30
CA VAL A 120 -9.75 -11.21 7.50
C VAL A 120 -10.08 -10.40 6.24
N GLY A 121 -11.37 -10.11 6.04
CA GLY A 121 -11.82 -9.34 4.89
C GLY A 121 -13.15 -8.65 5.14
N PRO A 122 -13.73 -7.98 4.13
CA PRO A 122 -15.08 -7.45 4.23
C PRO A 122 -16.14 -8.55 4.41
N SER A 123 -15.87 -9.76 3.89
CA SER A 123 -16.75 -10.93 3.88
C SER A 123 -15.97 -12.22 4.13
N THR A 124 -16.66 -13.36 4.02
CA THR A 124 -16.05 -14.71 4.07
C THR A 124 -15.71 -15.28 2.70
N ILE A 125 -15.79 -14.49 1.63
CA ILE A 125 -15.51 -14.95 0.27
C ILE A 125 -14.01 -15.24 0.11
N ALA A 126 -13.69 -16.54 -0.06
CA ALA A 126 -12.34 -17.05 -0.14
C ALA A 126 -11.68 -16.80 -1.51
N LEU A 127 -10.36 -16.93 -1.55
CA LEU A 127 -9.58 -17.07 -2.77
C LEU A 127 -9.46 -18.56 -3.14
N HIS A 128 -9.51 -18.87 -4.42
CA HIS A 128 -9.49 -20.27 -4.90
C HIS A 128 -8.11 -20.66 -5.47
N ASN A 129 -7.44 -19.74 -6.16
CA ASN A 129 -6.22 -20.07 -6.91
C ASN A 129 -4.97 -19.39 -6.35
N ASP A 130 -5.12 -18.43 -5.43
CA ASP A 130 -4.00 -17.69 -4.88
C ASP A 130 -3.23 -18.49 -3.81
N ARG A 131 -1.92 -18.27 -3.81
CA ARG A 131 -0.99 -18.88 -2.87
C ARG A 131 -0.09 -17.81 -2.27
N VAL A 132 0.29 -18.00 -1.02
CA VAL A 132 1.20 -17.11 -0.30
C VAL A 132 2.39 -17.88 0.27
N PRO A 133 3.58 -17.27 0.34
CA PRO A 133 4.75 -17.90 0.94
C PRO A 133 4.58 -17.95 2.46
N VAL A 134 4.71 -19.16 3.03
CA VAL A 134 4.60 -19.47 4.46
C VAL A 134 5.85 -20.27 4.89
N LEU A 135 6.35 -20.02 6.10
CA LEU A 135 7.39 -20.87 6.72
C LEU A 135 6.72 -22.11 7.33
N ASP A 136 6.81 -23.23 6.66
CA ASP A 136 6.27 -24.50 7.11
C ASP A 136 7.37 -25.31 7.84
N GLY A 137 7.73 -24.87 9.05
CA GLY A 137 8.77 -25.51 9.88
C GLY A 137 10.19 -25.44 9.31
N GLY A 138 10.39 -24.99 8.08
CA GLY A 138 11.65 -24.82 7.38
C GLY A 138 12.21 -23.40 7.41
N LYS A 139 13.42 -23.23 6.85
CA LYS A 139 14.05 -21.92 6.68
C LYS A 139 13.57 -21.19 5.42
N GLU A 140 13.14 -21.93 4.42
CA GLU A 140 12.69 -21.41 3.14
C GLU A 140 11.15 -21.37 3.08
N PRO A 141 10.57 -20.24 2.64
CA PRO A 141 9.13 -20.15 2.47
C PRO A 141 8.63 -21.06 1.34
N VAL A 142 7.53 -21.78 1.59
CA VAL A 142 6.80 -22.57 0.60
C VAL A 142 5.47 -21.91 0.27
N LEU A 143 5.00 -22.07 -0.98
CA LEU A 143 3.73 -21.52 -1.42
C LEU A 143 2.58 -22.40 -0.90
N GLN A 144 1.77 -21.85 0.00
CA GLN A 144 0.56 -22.46 0.53
C GLN A 144 -0.69 -21.75 -0.03
N PRO A 145 -1.81 -22.48 -0.23
CA PRO A 145 -3.08 -21.86 -0.58
C PRO A 145 -3.47 -20.81 0.47
N CYS A 146 -4.17 -19.76 0.05
CA CYS A 146 -4.78 -18.83 1.00
C CYS A 146 -5.88 -19.53 1.80
N ASP A 147 -5.93 -19.29 3.12
CA ASP A 147 -7.04 -19.78 3.93
C ASP A 147 -8.32 -18.98 3.72
N PRO A 148 -9.50 -19.60 3.93
CA PRO A 148 -10.76 -18.87 3.93
C PRO A 148 -10.73 -17.71 4.95
N PRO A 149 -11.12 -16.51 4.55
CA PRO A 149 -11.11 -15.37 5.45
C PRO A 149 -12.31 -15.38 6.39
N ARG A 150 -12.16 -14.71 7.52
CA ARG A 150 -13.27 -14.32 8.40
C ARG A 150 -13.70 -12.88 8.08
N ALA A 151 -15.01 -12.64 8.04
CA ALA A 151 -15.53 -11.27 7.95
C ALA A 151 -15.15 -10.45 9.21
N LEU A 152 -14.66 -9.23 8.98
CA LEU A 152 -14.37 -8.27 10.05
C LEU A 152 -15.67 -7.77 10.69
N ARG A 153 -15.71 -7.70 12.02
CA ARG A 153 -16.75 -6.98 12.74
C ARG A 153 -16.53 -5.47 12.60
N THR A 154 -17.59 -4.68 12.79
CA THR A 154 -17.51 -3.22 12.58
C THR A 154 -16.49 -2.54 13.50
N GLU A 155 -16.37 -2.98 14.75
CA GLU A 155 -15.35 -2.49 15.68
C GLU A 155 -13.92 -2.87 15.27
N GLU A 156 -13.73 -4.04 14.63
CA GLU A 156 -12.42 -4.45 14.09
C GLU A 156 -12.03 -3.61 12.89
N VAL A 157 -12.99 -3.23 12.03
CA VAL A 157 -12.74 -2.30 10.92
C VAL A 157 -12.21 -0.96 11.44
N ARG A 158 -12.81 -0.44 12.54
CA ARG A 158 -12.33 0.79 13.20
C ARG A 158 -10.95 0.64 13.82
N ALA A 159 -10.65 -0.53 14.39
CA ALA A 159 -9.32 -0.81 14.97
C ALA A 159 -8.22 -0.78 13.91
N ILE A 160 -8.51 -1.20 12.67
CA ILE A 160 -7.56 -1.12 11.55
C ILE A 160 -7.17 0.35 11.25
N VAL A 161 -8.10 1.29 11.31
CA VAL A 161 -7.80 2.73 11.17
C VAL A 161 -6.76 3.18 12.19
N VAL A 162 -6.92 2.75 13.45
CA VAL A 162 -5.96 3.05 14.53
C VAL A 162 -4.60 2.40 14.28
N ASP A 163 -4.58 1.17 13.76
CA ASP A 163 -3.33 0.47 13.42
C ASP A 163 -2.54 1.21 12.34
N PHE A 164 -3.20 1.70 11.28
CA PHE A 164 -2.55 2.49 10.23
C PHE A 164 -2.01 3.82 10.76
N ALA A 165 -2.77 4.56 11.57
CA ALA A 165 -2.30 5.80 12.18
C ALA A 165 -1.11 5.58 13.12
N ARG A 166 -1.10 4.48 13.90
CA ARG A 166 0.04 4.08 14.74
C ARG A 166 1.25 3.71 13.87
N ALA A 167 1.05 2.93 12.81
CA ALA A 167 2.11 2.54 11.87
C ALA A 167 2.72 3.76 11.18
N ALA A 168 1.93 4.77 10.83
CA ALA A 168 2.44 6.03 10.26
C ALA A 168 3.33 6.79 11.26
N ARG A 169 2.92 6.91 12.52
CA ARG A 169 3.79 7.49 13.57
C ARG A 169 5.10 6.71 13.75
N ASN A 170 5.02 5.38 13.73
CA ASN A 170 6.20 4.52 13.81
C ASN A 170 7.13 4.70 12.59
N ALA A 171 6.58 4.90 11.39
CA ALA A 171 7.35 5.20 10.19
C ALA A 171 8.10 6.55 10.34
N MET A 172 7.46 7.59 10.87
CA MET A 172 8.14 8.85 11.17
C MET A 172 9.24 8.65 12.21
N ALA A 173 8.98 7.89 13.28
CA ALA A 173 9.98 7.55 14.29
C ALA A 173 11.16 6.73 13.72
N ALA A 174 10.94 5.96 12.68
CA ALA A 174 11.98 5.25 11.93
C ALA A 174 12.72 6.15 10.92
N GLY A 175 12.34 7.42 10.74
CA GLY A 175 13.02 8.38 9.88
C GLY A 175 12.55 8.41 8.42
N PHE A 176 11.41 7.82 8.06
CA PHE A 176 10.84 7.94 6.71
C PHE A 176 10.41 9.39 6.43
N ASP A 177 10.51 9.81 5.16
CA ASP A 177 10.04 11.14 4.72
C ASP A 177 8.51 11.23 4.63
N GLY A 178 7.82 10.08 4.58
CA GLY A 178 6.36 9.95 4.53
C GLY A 178 5.92 8.50 4.39
N VAL A 179 4.62 8.31 4.14
CA VAL A 179 4.02 6.98 3.96
C VAL A 179 3.13 6.92 2.73
N GLU A 180 2.98 5.72 2.17
CA GLU A 180 1.99 5.41 1.15
C GLU A 180 1.00 4.37 1.70
N ILE A 181 -0.31 4.66 1.63
CA ILE A 181 -1.35 3.69 1.98
C ILE A 181 -1.59 2.78 0.76
N HIS A 182 -1.45 1.48 0.96
CA HIS A 182 -1.64 0.49 -0.09
C HIS A 182 -3.13 0.15 -0.27
N ALA A 183 -3.80 0.82 -1.20
CA ALA A 183 -5.21 0.62 -1.53
C ALA A 183 -5.40 0.00 -2.94
N ALA A 184 -4.46 -0.85 -3.36
CA ALA A 184 -4.38 -1.43 -4.69
C ALA A 184 -4.27 -2.96 -4.63
N ASN A 185 -4.24 -3.59 -5.81
CA ASN A 185 -3.83 -4.97 -6.03
C ASN A 185 -4.66 -6.02 -5.29
N GLY A 186 -5.93 -5.77 -5.04
CA GLY A 186 -6.81 -6.75 -4.40
C GLY A 186 -6.57 -6.95 -2.91
N TYR A 187 -5.85 -6.03 -2.23
CA TYR A 187 -5.66 -6.07 -0.78
C TYR A 187 -6.81 -5.38 -0.04
N LEU A 188 -6.72 -5.24 1.27
CA LEU A 188 -7.85 -4.94 2.16
C LEU A 188 -8.76 -3.81 1.66
N PHE A 189 -8.23 -2.63 1.36
CA PHE A 189 -9.05 -1.49 0.94
C PHE A 189 -9.70 -1.71 -0.42
N ASP A 190 -9.00 -2.38 -1.34
CA ASP A 190 -9.54 -2.74 -2.64
C ASP A 190 -10.63 -3.82 -2.52
N GLN A 191 -10.48 -4.78 -1.56
CA GLN A 191 -11.53 -5.74 -1.22
C GLN A 191 -12.78 -5.04 -0.67
N PHE A 192 -12.63 -4.05 0.19
CA PHE A 192 -13.77 -3.25 0.70
C PHE A 192 -14.46 -2.45 -0.41
N ARG A 193 -13.70 -1.92 -1.38
CA ARG A 193 -14.23 -1.21 -2.54
C ARG A 193 -15.07 -2.11 -3.45
N CYS A 194 -14.69 -3.36 -3.60
CA CYS A 194 -15.26 -4.28 -4.57
C CYS A 194 -16.69 -4.74 -4.20
N PRO A 195 -17.72 -4.42 -5.00
CA PRO A 195 -19.10 -4.79 -4.68
C PRO A 195 -19.36 -6.29 -4.68
N TYR A 196 -18.53 -7.07 -5.36
CA TYR A 196 -18.66 -8.54 -5.43
C TYR A 196 -18.00 -9.26 -4.24
N LEU A 197 -17.18 -8.56 -3.47
CA LEU A 197 -16.51 -9.09 -2.28
C LEU A 197 -17.06 -8.50 -0.99
N ASN A 198 -17.65 -7.33 -1.05
CA ASN A 198 -18.14 -6.60 0.11
C ASN A 198 -19.66 -6.72 0.19
N ASP A 199 -20.12 -7.76 0.89
CA ASP A 199 -21.54 -8.05 1.15
C ASP A 199 -22.07 -7.40 2.45
N ARG A 200 -21.32 -6.47 3.05
CA ARG A 200 -21.65 -5.83 4.32
C ARG A 200 -22.91 -4.98 4.22
N ALA A 201 -23.76 -5.06 5.26
CA ALA A 201 -24.94 -4.22 5.41
C ALA A 201 -24.73 -2.99 6.34
N ASP A 202 -23.53 -2.87 6.94
CA ASP A 202 -23.18 -1.76 7.85
C ASP A 202 -22.68 -0.50 7.11
N ALA A 203 -22.01 0.39 7.85
CA ALA A 203 -21.49 1.65 7.33
C ALA A 203 -20.35 1.48 6.30
N TYR A 204 -19.81 0.28 6.09
CA TYR A 204 -18.66 -0.03 5.24
C TYR A 204 -19.02 -0.84 4.00
N GLY A 205 -20.31 -1.11 3.73
CA GLY A 205 -20.81 -1.87 2.58
C GLY A 205 -21.91 -1.19 1.78
N GLY A 206 -22.28 -1.75 0.64
CA GLY A 206 -23.34 -1.24 -0.24
C GLY A 206 -22.88 -0.12 -1.16
N ALA A 207 -23.34 1.11 -0.98
CA ALA A 207 -23.05 2.25 -1.86
C ALA A 207 -21.55 2.60 -1.92
N THR A 208 -21.09 3.14 -3.05
CA THR A 208 -19.67 3.46 -3.32
C THR A 208 -19.01 4.27 -2.19
N HIS A 209 -19.67 5.30 -1.67
CA HIS A 209 -19.13 6.11 -0.59
C HIS A 209 -18.94 5.34 0.73
N LYS A 210 -19.74 4.29 0.97
CA LYS A 210 -19.58 3.40 2.13
C LYS A 210 -18.45 2.40 1.90
N ARG A 211 -18.31 1.87 0.69
CA ARG A 211 -17.23 0.94 0.35
C ARG A 211 -15.84 1.58 0.42
N TRP A 212 -15.72 2.89 0.12
CA TRP A 212 -14.48 3.64 0.30
C TRP A 212 -14.27 4.21 1.71
N ARG A 213 -15.26 4.11 2.58
CA ARG A 213 -15.21 4.71 3.93
C ARG A 213 -13.98 4.28 4.72
N LEU A 214 -13.66 2.98 4.74
CA LEU A 214 -12.48 2.49 5.47
C LEU A 214 -11.19 3.17 5.01
N LEU A 215 -10.99 3.28 3.70
CA LEU A 215 -9.79 3.95 3.15
C LEU A 215 -9.77 5.43 3.50
N LEU A 216 -10.90 6.12 3.38
CA LEU A 216 -10.99 7.57 3.65
C LEU A 216 -10.78 7.88 5.13
N GLU A 217 -11.41 7.11 6.05
CA GLU A 217 -11.18 7.22 7.50
C GLU A 217 -9.72 6.94 7.85
N THR A 218 -9.12 5.90 7.25
CA THR A 218 -7.71 5.57 7.44
C THR A 218 -6.80 6.69 6.94
N THR A 219 -7.07 7.22 5.75
CA THR A 219 -6.26 8.31 5.18
C THR A 219 -6.35 9.57 6.03
N ALA A 220 -7.54 9.92 6.50
CA ALA A 220 -7.73 11.06 7.41
C ALA A 220 -6.98 10.88 8.74
N ALA A 221 -7.07 9.71 9.37
CA ALA A 221 -6.37 9.41 10.62
C ALA A 221 -4.85 9.40 10.47
N VAL A 222 -4.33 8.91 9.33
CA VAL A 222 -2.90 8.95 9.00
C VAL A 222 -2.46 10.40 8.76
N ALA A 223 -3.24 11.18 8.00
CA ALA A 223 -2.95 12.60 7.76
C ALA A 223 -2.97 13.43 9.05
N GLU A 224 -3.91 13.17 9.96
CA GLU A 224 -3.92 13.77 11.29
C GLU A 224 -2.68 13.41 12.11
N ALA A 225 -2.22 12.17 11.99
CA ALA A 225 -1.09 11.66 12.77
C ALA A 225 0.28 12.21 12.34
N ILE A 226 0.50 12.51 11.04
CA ILE A 226 1.82 12.84 10.49
C ILE A 226 1.86 14.04 9.52
N GLY A 227 0.71 14.68 9.23
CA GLY A 227 0.55 15.72 8.21
C GLY A 227 0.17 15.14 6.83
N SER A 228 -0.84 15.71 6.17
CA SER A 228 -1.34 15.23 4.88
C SER A 228 -0.29 15.33 3.77
N GLU A 229 0.63 16.28 3.88
CA GLU A 229 1.74 16.50 2.95
C GLU A 229 2.77 15.33 2.93
N ARG A 230 2.65 14.39 3.86
CA ARG A 230 3.49 13.18 3.96
C ARG A 230 2.75 11.90 3.60
N VAL A 231 1.52 11.99 3.13
CA VAL A 231 0.67 10.83 2.84
C VAL A 231 0.44 10.70 1.35
N GLY A 232 0.74 9.53 0.80
CA GLY A 232 0.31 9.08 -0.52
C GLY A 232 -0.68 7.94 -0.42
N VAL A 233 -1.46 7.73 -1.47
CA VAL A 233 -2.37 6.57 -1.60
C VAL A 233 -2.11 5.89 -2.93
N ARG A 234 -1.92 4.57 -2.92
CA ARG A 234 -1.79 3.77 -4.14
C ARG A 234 -3.07 3.04 -4.46
N ILE A 235 -3.53 3.16 -5.71
CA ILE A 235 -4.71 2.49 -6.27
C ILE A 235 -4.35 1.73 -7.54
N SER A 236 -5.12 0.70 -7.89
CA SER A 236 -5.01 -0.06 -9.14
C SER A 236 -6.37 -0.18 -9.83
N PRO A 237 -6.87 0.91 -10.44
CA PRO A 237 -8.11 0.85 -11.21
C PRO A 237 -8.00 -0.21 -12.31
N LEU A 238 -9.08 -0.94 -12.57
CA LEU A 238 -9.14 -2.03 -13.55
C LEU A 238 -8.24 -3.24 -13.25
N GLY A 239 -7.57 -3.27 -12.08
CA GLY A 239 -6.76 -4.40 -11.66
C GLY A 239 -7.59 -5.61 -11.26
N THR A 240 -7.10 -6.82 -11.62
CA THR A 240 -7.75 -8.10 -11.34
C THR A 240 -6.93 -9.03 -10.44
N ALA A 241 -5.81 -8.56 -9.88
CA ALA A 241 -4.99 -9.35 -8.97
C ALA A 241 -5.81 -9.89 -7.79
N HIS A 242 -5.47 -11.09 -7.33
CA HIS A 242 -6.14 -11.76 -6.22
C HIS A 242 -7.66 -11.95 -6.46
N GLU A 243 -8.00 -12.39 -7.66
CA GLU A 243 -9.38 -12.69 -8.08
C GLU A 243 -10.35 -11.50 -7.89
N MET A 244 -9.81 -10.28 -8.07
CA MET A 244 -10.65 -9.08 -8.08
C MET A 244 -11.48 -9.02 -9.35
N GLN A 245 -12.76 -8.67 -9.21
CA GLN A 245 -13.63 -8.42 -10.35
C GLN A 245 -13.46 -6.97 -10.84
N PRO A 246 -13.56 -6.73 -12.17
CA PRO A 246 -13.60 -5.38 -12.70
C PRO A 246 -14.70 -4.54 -12.06
N ASP A 247 -14.41 -3.28 -11.79
CA ASP A 247 -15.43 -2.37 -11.27
C ASP A 247 -16.48 -2.07 -12.36
N PRO A 248 -17.78 -2.19 -12.08
CA PRO A 248 -18.81 -1.96 -13.07
C PRO A 248 -18.95 -0.49 -13.50
N ALA A 249 -18.41 0.44 -12.72
CA ALA A 249 -18.48 1.88 -12.97
C ALA A 249 -17.17 2.58 -12.54
N PRO A 250 -16.02 2.28 -13.18
CA PRO A 250 -14.71 2.70 -12.69
C PRO A 250 -14.55 4.22 -12.65
N LEU A 251 -15.08 4.96 -13.62
CA LEU A 251 -15.05 6.42 -13.62
C LEU A 251 -15.73 6.99 -12.37
N PHE A 252 -16.93 6.53 -12.07
CA PHE A 252 -17.67 6.98 -10.89
C PHE A 252 -16.97 6.56 -9.58
N THR A 253 -16.56 5.29 -9.48
CA THR A 253 -15.99 4.73 -8.26
C THR A 253 -14.66 5.38 -7.91
N TYR A 254 -13.74 5.49 -8.87
CA TYR A 254 -12.41 6.06 -8.63
C TYR A 254 -12.39 7.58 -8.72
N GLY A 255 -13.29 8.20 -9.51
CA GLY A 255 -13.47 9.65 -9.52
C GLY A 255 -13.95 10.16 -8.15
N TYR A 256 -14.97 9.50 -7.56
CA TYR A 256 -15.39 9.81 -6.19
C TYR A 256 -14.21 9.74 -5.19
N LEU A 257 -13.44 8.64 -5.23
CA LEU A 257 -12.27 8.49 -4.36
C LEU A 257 -11.26 9.62 -4.57
N ALA A 258 -10.90 9.90 -5.82
CA ALA A 258 -9.89 10.91 -6.16
C ALA A 258 -10.29 12.30 -5.64
N CYS A 259 -11.56 12.71 -5.81
CA CYS A 259 -12.09 13.95 -5.27
C CYS A 259 -12.03 14.00 -3.74
N GLN A 260 -12.34 12.89 -3.04
CA GLN A 260 -12.26 12.84 -1.58
C GLN A 260 -10.81 12.90 -1.07
N LEU A 261 -9.87 12.25 -1.76
CA LEU A 261 -8.45 12.31 -1.42
C LEU A 261 -7.85 13.69 -1.68
N ASP A 262 -8.33 14.40 -2.71
CA ASP A 262 -7.96 15.78 -2.98
C ASP A 262 -8.41 16.72 -1.85
N GLN A 263 -9.66 16.56 -1.36
CA GLN A 263 -10.17 17.29 -0.20
C GLN A 263 -9.40 17.03 1.09
N LEU A 264 -8.87 15.81 1.29
CA LEU A 264 -7.99 15.48 2.41
C LEU A 264 -6.59 16.07 2.27
N GLY A 265 -6.25 16.64 1.11
CA GLY A 265 -4.97 17.31 0.84
C GLY A 265 -3.78 16.37 0.88
N ILE A 266 -3.97 15.08 0.57
CA ILE A 266 -2.85 14.12 0.52
C ILE A 266 -1.82 14.50 -0.55
N ARG A 267 -0.59 14.05 -0.36
CA ARG A 267 0.54 14.49 -1.16
C ARG A 267 0.53 13.99 -2.59
N TYR A 268 0.20 12.71 -2.79
CA TYR A 268 0.13 12.13 -4.13
C TYR A 268 -0.86 10.98 -4.23
N LEU A 269 -1.39 10.80 -5.41
CA LEU A 269 -2.13 9.63 -5.85
C LEU A 269 -1.24 8.79 -6.76
N HIS A 270 -0.94 7.55 -6.35
CA HIS A 270 -0.14 6.60 -7.11
C HIS A 270 -1.06 5.63 -7.86
N VAL A 271 -1.13 5.76 -9.16
CA VAL A 271 -2.00 4.97 -10.03
C VAL A 271 -1.19 3.85 -10.68
N TYR A 272 -1.59 2.61 -10.44
CA TYR A 272 -0.95 1.43 -11.01
C TYR A 272 -1.86 0.76 -12.05
N ASP A 273 -1.38 0.70 -13.27
CA ASP A 273 -1.97 -0.05 -14.36
C ASP A 273 -1.38 -1.47 -14.39
N GLN A 274 -2.14 -2.46 -13.91
CA GLN A 274 -1.70 -3.86 -13.89
C GLN A 274 -1.60 -4.46 -15.30
N SER A 275 -2.36 -3.96 -16.26
CA SER A 275 -2.32 -4.41 -17.64
C SER A 275 -1.21 -3.77 -18.46
N GLY A 276 -0.74 -2.60 -18.04
CA GLY A 276 0.22 -1.77 -18.77
C GLY A 276 -0.33 -1.13 -20.04
N ASN A 277 -1.65 -1.11 -20.24
CA ASN A 277 -2.26 -0.74 -21.52
C ASN A 277 -2.96 0.63 -21.53
N TRP A 278 -3.54 1.07 -20.40
CA TRP A 278 -4.39 2.26 -20.40
C TRP A 278 -3.70 3.52 -19.84
N ILE A 279 -2.67 3.38 -19.02
CA ILE A 279 -2.00 4.51 -18.36
C ILE A 279 -1.17 5.34 -19.34
N HIS A 280 -0.78 4.75 -20.48
CA HIS A 280 -0.03 5.40 -21.55
C HIS A 280 -0.91 6.05 -22.60
N ASP A 281 -2.21 5.73 -22.61
CA ASP A 281 -3.15 6.33 -23.55
C ASP A 281 -3.54 7.73 -23.07
N PRO A 282 -3.11 8.80 -23.77
CA PRO A 282 -3.50 10.16 -23.40
C PRO A 282 -5.01 10.41 -23.53
N GLN A 283 -5.72 9.53 -24.26
CA GLN A 283 -7.17 9.57 -24.42
C GLN A 283 -7.91 8.66 -23.44
N SER A 284 -7.17 8.03 -22.49
CA SER A 284 -7.80 7.22 -21.44
C SER A 284 -8.74 8.08 -20.60
N ASP A 285 -10.03 7.86 -20.75
CA ASP A 285 -11.08 8.56 -20.00
C ASP A 285 -10.85 8.47 -18.49
N LEU A 286 -10.39 7.31 -18.02
CA LEU A 286 -10.12 7.10 -16.60
C LEU A 286 -8.98 7.98 -16.08
N LEU A 287 -7.86 8.06 -16.80
CA LEU A 287 -6.73 8.88 -16.38
C LEU A 287 -7.07 10.38 -16.41
N GLN A 288 -7.74 10.83 -17.46
CA GLN A 288 -8.23 12.21 -17.57
C GLN A 288 -9.21 12.53 -16.44
N HIS A 289 -10.14 11.63 -16.15
CA HIS A 289 -11.11 11.80 -15.08
C HIS A 289 -10.46 11.85 -13.70
N LEU A 290 -9.52 10.97 -13.41
CA LEU A 290 -8.72 11.00 -12.17
C LEU A 290 -7.97 12.32 -12.04
N ARG A 291 -7.36 12.82 -13.14
CA ARG A 291 -6.65 14.09 -13.15
C ARG A 291 -7.59 15.29 -12.91
N ALA A 292 -8.80 15.25 -13.42
CA ALA A 292 -9.81 16.27 -13.19
C ALA A 292 -10.31 16.33 -11.72
N CYS A 293 -10.36 15.16 -11.06
CA CYS A 293 -10.81 15.03 -9.67
C CYS A 293 -9.70 15.24 -8.62
N TYR A 294 -8.43 15.10 -9.01
CA TYR A 294 -7.29 15.18 -8.07
C TYR A 294 -6.27 16.20 -8.56
N SER A 295 -6.10 17.31 -7.84
CA SER A 295 -5.22 18.43 -8.21
C SER A 295 -3.75 18.19 -7.86
N GLY A 296 -3.47 17.32 -6.89
CA GLY A 296 -2.12 17.01 -6.37
C GLY A 296 -1.22 16.25 -7.35
N THR A 297 -0.09 15.76 -6.87
CA THR A 297 0.84 14.97 -7.67
C THR A 297 0.26 13.60 -8.02
N MET A 298 0.35 13.17 -9.28
CA MET A 298 0.08 11.80 -9.69
C MET A 298 1.38 11.08 -10.02
N ILE A 299 1.57 9.89 -9.43
CA ILE A 299 2.62 8.94 -9.78
C ILE A 299 1.98 7.86 -10.64
N LEU A 300 2.52 7.63 -11.82
CA LEU A 300 2.00 6.62 -12.76
C LEU A 300 2.95 5.42 -12.80
N CYS A 301 2.39 4.21 -12.75
CA CYS A 301 3.13 2.96 -12.69
C CYS A 301 2.47 1.91 -13.60
N GLY A 302 3.28 1.16 -14.35
CA GLY A 302 2.86 0.08 -15.23
C GLY A 302 3.18 0.38 -16.70
N GLY A 303 3.72 -0.62 -17.43
CA GLY A 303 3.93 -0.58 -18.88
C GLY A 303 4.94 0.44 -19.41
N PHE A 304 5.66 1.18 -18.57
CA PHE A 304 6.70 2.10 -19.04
C PHE A 304 7.93 1.32 -19.52
N ASP A 305 8.36 1.58 -20.75
CA ASP A 305 9.58 1.09 -21.37
C ASP A 305 10.56 2.24 -21.70
N ARG A 306 11.63 1.91 -22.45
CA ARG A 306 12.69 2.89 -22.82
C ARG A 306 12.29 3.77 -24.00
#